data_e877bd88d3bfc1d92ff0ea7bbabd383d
#
_entry.id   e877bd88d3bfc1d92ff0ea7bbabd383d
#
_cell.length_a   1.000
_cell.length_b   1.000
_cell.length_c   1.000
_cell.angle_alpha   90.00
_cell.angle_beta   90.00
_cell.angle_gamma   90.00
#
_symmetry.space_group_name_H-M   'P 1'
#
loop_
_entity.id
_entity.type
_entity.pdbx_description
1 polymer ?
#
loop_
_entity_poly.entity_id
_entity_poly.type
_entity_poly.pdbx_seq_one_letter_code
_entity_poly.pdbx_strand_id
1 'polypeptide(L)'
;MYSNLFDPQSIQDLMAALPTIPYAIWETFYVTVLSTALSLVLGLPLGVLLVVGEKNGVLPLPAWLLHVLNVIINLLRSIPFLILMIMVFPLSRLLIGTAVGTTATIVPLVVAAFPFVARLVETSLREVDGNIIEAAQSMGATPMQIICKVMIPESVPSLIQNITIALTTILGYSAMSGIIGGGGLGKIAIDYGYYRY
;
A
#
# COMPACT_ATOMS: atom_id res chain seq x y z
N MET A 1 -15.05 -30.62 -17.59
CA MET A 1 -14.18 -31.79 -17.80
C MET A 1 -13.00 -31.59 -16.89
N TYR A 2 -13.03 -32.20 -15.70
CA TYR A 2 -11.95 -32.05 -14.72
C TYR A 2 -10.76 -32.88 -15.22
N SER A 3 -9.70 -32.23 -15.70
CA SER A 3 -8.41 -32.88 -15.91
C SER A 3 -7.93 -33.38 -14.55
N ASN A 4 -7.61 -34.67 -14.47
CA ASN A 4 -7.15 -35.27 -13.22
C ASN A 4 -5.87 -34.56 -12.78
N LEU A 5 -5.82 -34.09 -11.53
CA LEU A 5 -4.65 -33.50 -10.88
C LEU A 5 -3.36 -34.35 -11.02
N PHE A 6 -3.49 -35.59 -11.42
CA PHE A 6 -2.44 -36.59 -11.61
C PHE A 6 -2.20 -36.96 -13.10
N ASP A 7 -2.69 -36.12 -14.04
CA ASP A 7 -2.36 -36.30 -15.45
C ASP A 7 -0.84 -36.07 -15.64
N PRO A 8 -0.13 -36.89 -16.42
CA PRO A 8 1.31 -36.73 -16.67
C PRO A 8 1.70 -35.35 -17.14
N GLN A 9 0.83 -34.66 -17.84
CA GLN A 9 1.04 -33.30 -18.33
C GLN A 9 1.01 -32.26 -17.18
N SER A 10 0.08 -32.40 -16.23
CA SER A 10 -0.02 -31.57 -15.03
C SER A 10 1.21 -31.69 -14.13
N ILE A 11 1.74 -32.94 -14.00
CA ILE A 11 2.95 -33.18 -13.22
C ILE A 11 4.18 -32.56 -13.91
N GLN A 12 4.29 -32.65 -15.23
CA GLN A 12 5.39 -32.01 -15.98
C GLN A 12 5.36 -30.49 -15.88
N ASP A 13 4.18 -29.88 -15.96
CA ASP A 13 4.01 -28.43 -15.80
C ASP A 13 4.37 -27.98 -14.38
N LEU A 14 3.99 -28.76 -13.36
CA LEU A 14 4.38 -28.49 -11.98
C LEU A 14 5.91 -28.58 -11.81
N MET A 15 6.54 -29.62 -12.36
CA MET A 15 8.01 -29.77 -12.34
C MET A 15 8.72 -28.62 -13.07
N ALA A 16 8.15 -28.11 -14.15
CA ALA A 16 8.67 -26.98 -14.89
C ALA A 16 8.54 -25.64 -14.11
N ALA A 17 7.53 -25.52 -13.24
CA ALA A 17 7.34 -24.36 -12.39
C ALA A 17 8.32 -24.32 -11.19
N LEU A 18 8.70 -25.47 -10.63
CA LEU A 18 9.53 -25.58 -9.43
C LEU A 18 10.82 -24.73 -9.47
N PRO A 19 11.63 -24.74 -10.55
CA PRO A 19 12.86 -23.94 -10.62
C PRO A 19 12.60 -22.42 -10.60
N THR A 20 11.41 -21.97 -11.00
CA THR A 20 11.05 -20.54 -11.07
C THR A 20 10.54 -20.00 -9.74
N ILE A 21 10.09 -20.86 -8.82
CA ILE A 21 9.49 -20.48 -7.54
C ILE A 21 10.43 -19.63 -6.68
N PRO A 22 11.72 -19.96 -6.45
CA PRO A 22 12.59 -19.14 -5.61
C PRO A 22 12.74 -17.72 -6.12
N TYR A 23 12.85 -17.56 -7.44
CA TYR A 23 12.93 -16.23 -8.06
C TYR A 23 11.61 -15.47 -7.91
N ALA A 24 10.48 -16.13 -8.10
CA ALA A 24 9.16 -15.52 -7.93
C ALA A 24 8.87 -15.13 -6.46
N ILE A 25 9.36 -15.89 -5.49
CA ILE A 25 9.31 -15.49 -4.07
C ILE A 25 10.07 -14.20 -3.86
N TRP A 26 11.29 -14.10 -4.40
CA TRP A 26 12.11 -12.88 -4.32
C TRP A 26 11.42 -11.68 -4.97
N GLU A 27 10.86 -11.86 -6.16
CA GLU A 27 10.09 -10.79 -6.84
C GLU A 27 8.91 -10.31 -6.00
N THR A 28 8.10 -11.25 -5.45
CA THR A 28 6.97 -10.91 -4.59
C THR A 28 7.42 -10.15 -3.35
N PHE A 29 8.48 -10.62 -2.69
CA PHE A 29 9.04 -9.97 -1.50
C PHE A 29 9.54 -8.55 -1.83
N TYR A 30 10.35 -8.42 -2.86
CA TYR A 30 10.90 -7.14 -3.31
C TYR A 30 9.80 -6.13 -3.64
N VAL A 31 8.83 -6.53 -4.47
CA VAL A 31 7.71 -5.65 -4.87
C VAL A 31 6.88 -5.25 -3.66
N THR A 32 6.54 -6.18 -2.78
CA THR A 32 5.72 -5.91 -1.59
C THR A 32 6.41 -4.94 -0.64
N VAL A 33 7.66 -5.22 -0.29
CA VAL A 33 8.42 -4.40 0.67
C VAL A 33 8.66 -3.00 0.11
N LEU A 34 9.10 -2.89 -1.15
CA LEU A 34 9.38 -1.60 -1.76
C LEU A 34 8.10 -0.77 -1.96
N SER A 35 7.01 -1.40 -2.42
CA SER A 35 5.72 -0.70 -2.55
C SER A 35 5.18 -0.24 -1.20
N THR A 36 5.34 -1.05 -0.14
CA THR A 36 4.93 -0.67 1.22
C THR A 36 5.76 0.51 1.73
N ALA A 37 7.08 0.47 1.55
CA ALA A 37 7.98 1.55 1.98
C ALA A 37 7.65 2.87 1.27
N LEU A 38 7.47 2.84 -0.06
CA LEU A 38 7.10 4.03 -0.84
C LEU A 38 5.71 4.54 -0.47
N SER A 39 4.75 3.64 -0.22
CA SER A 39 3.41 4.01 0.23
C SER A 39 3.42 4.65 1.61
N LEU A 40 4.32 4.22 2.51
CA LEU A 40 4.53 4.85 3.82
C LEU A 40 5.14 6.24 3.68
N VAL A 41 6.15 6.41 2.83
CA VAL A 41 6.78 7.73 2.58
C VAL A 41 5.75 8.76 2.12
N LEU A 42 4.77 8.36 1.31
CA LEU A 42 3.70 9.24 0.83
C LEU A 42 2.51 9.31 1.81
N GLY A 43 2.12 8.19 2.38
CA GLY A 43 0.93 8.04 3.21
C GLY A 43 1.11 8.61 4.61
N LEU A 44 2.31 8.49 5.21
CA LEU A 44 2.55 8.98 6.56
C LEU A 44 2.39 10.51 6.66
N PRO A 45 3.07 11.34 5.84
CA PRO A 45 2.85 12.79 5.91
C PRO A 45 1.41 13.19 5.59
N LEU A 46 0.76 12.47 4.66
CA LEU A 46 -0.64 12.74 4.32
C LEU A 46 -1.58 12.38 5.49
N GLY A 47 -1.38 11.24 6.15
CA GLY A 47 -2.17 10.84 7.32
C GLY A 47 -1.98 11.80 8.51
N VAL A 48 -0.73 12.23 8.77
CA VAL A 48 -0.45 13.27 9.76
C VAL A 48 -1.22 14.55 9.43
N LEU A 49 -1.15 15.00 8.18
CA LEU A 49 -1.81 16.23 7.73
C LEU A 49 -3.33 16.18 7.93
N LEU A 50 -3.95 15.02 7.71
CA LEU A 50 -5.40 14.84 7.91
C LEU A 50 -5.82 15.03 9.36
N VAL A 51 -4.99 14.63 10.33
CA VAL A 51 -5.30 14.76 11.76
C VAL A 51 -4.96 16.16 12.27
N VAL A 52 -3.73 16.62 12.04
CA VAL A 52 -3.26 17.89 12.60
C VAL A 52 -3.92 19.11 11.95
N GLY A 53 -4.39 18.94 10.71
CA GLY A 53 -5.03 19.98 9.92
C GLY A 53 -6.49 20.24 10.29
N GLU A 54 -7.12 19.45 11.12
CA GLU A 54 -8.51 19.65 11.54
C GLU A 54 -8.71 20.98 12.27
N LYS A 55 -9.96 21.45 12.33
CA LYS A 55 -10.31 22.75 12.94
C LYS A 55 -9.79 22.91 14.38
N ASN A 56 -9.77 21.80 15.13
CA ASN A 56 -9.27 21.75 16.52
C ASN A 56 -7.93 21.03 16.62
N GLY A 57 -7.24 20.81 15.49
CA GLY A 57 -5.95 20.14 15.45
C GLY A 57 -4.80 21.08 15.82
N VAL A 58 -3.61 20.52 15.88
CA VAL A 58 -2.39 21.23 16.29
C VAL A 58 -1.94 22.28 15.26
N LEU A 59 -2.26 22.07 13.98
CA LEU A 59 -1.91 22.95 12.86
C LEU A 59 -3.14 23.13 11.93
N PRO A 60 -4.16 23.92 12.33
CA PRO A 60 -5.41 24.00 11.58
C PRO A 60 -5.20 24.45 10.13
N LEU A 61 -5.72 23.69 9.18
CA LEU A 61 -5.72 23.99 7.75
C LEU A 61 -7.09 24.49 7.29
N PRO A 62 -7.14 25.23 6.15
CA PRO A 62 -8.41 25.61 5.56
C PRO A 62 -9.30 24.38 5.30
N ALA A 63 -10.55 24.44 5.74
CA ALA A 63 -11.49 23.32 5.66
C ALA A 63 -11.67 22.79 4.23
N TRP A 64 -11.63 23.66 3.22
CA TRP A 64 -11.73 23.25 1.82
C TRP A 64 -10.58 22.33 1.39
N LEU A 65 -9.34 22.60 1.86
CA LEU A 65 -8.17 21.79 1.53
C LEU A 65 -8.30 20.38 2.10
N LEU A 66 -8.67 20.25 3.37
CA LEU A 66 -8.93 18.95 4.00
C LEU A 66 -10.08 18.21 3.31
N HIS A 67 -11.13 18.95 2.91
CA HIS A 67 -12.24 18.34 2.17
C HIS A 67 -11.76 17.75 0.83
N VAL A 68 -10.99 18.52 0.06
CA VAL A 68 -10.43 18.06 -1.22
C VAL A 68 -9.54 16.83 -1.02
N LEU A 69 -8.63 16.85 -0.02
CA LEU A 69 -7.77 15.71 0.30
C LEU A 69 -8.59 14.47 0.66
N ASN A 70 -9.60 14.62 1.50
CA ASN A 70 -10.50 13.54 1.89
C ASN A 70 -11.27 12.96 0.69
N VAL A 71 -11.75 13.80 -0.22
CA VAL A 71 -12.43 13.37 -1.44
C VAL A 71 -11.49 12.57 -2.33
N ILE A 72 -10.27 13.06 -2.58
CA ILE A 72 -9.26 12.36 -3.41
C ILE A 72 -8.91 11.01 -2.80
N ILE A 73 -8.63 10.95 -1.50
CA ILE A 73 -8.29 9.71 -0.80
C ILE A 73 -9.44 8.70 -0.90
N ASN A 74 -10.67 9.14 -0.64
CA ASN A 74 -11.83 8.26 -0.69
C ASN A 74 -12.12 7.78 -2.12
N LEU A 75 -11.95 8.65 -3.12
CA LEU A 75 -12.12 8.30 -4.53
C LEU A 75 -11.14 7.19 -4.94
N LEU A 76 -9.84 7.40 -4.67
CA LEU A 76 -8.81 6.40 -5.00
C LEU A 76 -9.03 5.05 -4.31
N ARG A 77 -9.52 5.05 -3.08
CA ARG A 77 -9.85 3.84 -2.32
C ARG A 77 -11.15 3.15 -2.77
N SER A 78 -12.03 3.87 -3.44
CA SER A 78 -13.29 3.32 -3.95
C SER A 78 -13.12 2.58 -5.28
N ILE A 79 -12.03 2.81 -6.00
CA ILE A 79 -11.75 2.15 -7.27
C ILE A 79 -11.21 0.74 -7.00
N PRO A 80 -11.79 -0.32 -7.60
CA PRO A 80 -11.22 -1.67 -7.50
C PRO A 80 -9.77 -1.69 -7.97
N PHE A 81 -8.89 -2.39 -7.23
CA PHE A 81 -7.45 -2.37 -7.46
C PHE A 81 -7.04 -2.69 -8.91
N LEU A 82 -7.65 -3.72 -9.53
CA LEU A 82 -7.34 -4.08 -10.93
C LEU A 82 -7.65 -2.96 -11.92
N ILE A 83 -8.75 -2.23 -11.70
CA ILE A 83 -9.13 -1.10 -12.55
C ILE A 83 -8.14 0.06 -12.36
N LEU A 84 -7.84 0.39 -11.10
CA LEU A 84 -6.89 1.45 -10.77
C LEU A 84 -5.51 1.14 -11.37
N MET A 85 -5.08 -0.12 -11.29
CA MET A 85 -3.80 -0.57 -11.83
C MET A 85 -3.70 -0.31 -13.34
N ILE A 86 -4.75 -0.62 -14.11
CA ILE A 86 -4.81 -0.36 -15.56
C ILE A 86 -4.81 1.15 -15.84
N MET A 87 -5.56 1.93 -15.06
CA MET A 87 -5.60 3.39 -15.19
C MET A 87 -4.24 4.05 -14.94
N VAL A 88 -3.39 3.46 -14.11
CA VAL A 88 -2.06 3.97 -13.74
C VAL A 88 -0.97 3.55 -14.73
N PHE A 89 -1.22 2.68 -15.72
CA PHE A 89 -0.25 2.27 -16.74
C PHE A 89 0.46 3.43 -17.47
N PRO A 90 -0.22 4.52 -17.87
CA PRO A 90 0.46 5.66 -18.46
C PRO A 90 1.51 6.27 -17.52
N LEU A 91 1.23 6.32 -16.22
CA LEU A 91 2.16 6.81 -15.21
C LEU A 91 3.37 5.85 -15.03
N SER A 92 3.13 4.53 -15.05
CA SER A 92 4.22 3.54 -15.02
C SER A 92 5.14 3.67 -16.22
N ARG A 93 4.59 3.89 -17.43
CA ARG A 93 5.39 4.15 -18.64
C ARG A 93 6.20 5.43 -18.55
N LEU A 94 5.63 6.47 -17.95
CA LEU A 94 6.32 7.75 -17.77
C LEU A 94 7.49 7.65 -16.80
N LEU A 95 7.33 6.92 -15.69
CA LEU A 95 8.32 6.85 -14.61
C LEU A 95 9.38 5.76 -14.84
N ILE A 96 8.98 4.62 -15.42
CA ILE A 96 9.82 3.41 -15.55
C ILE A 96 10.13 3.07 -17.02
N GLY A 97 9.42 3.68 -17.97
CA GLY A 97 9.57 3.40 -19.40
C GLY A 97 8.73 2.22 -19.91
N THR A 98 8.13 1.43 -19.02
CA THR A 98 7.27 0.28 -19.35
C THR A 98 6.06 0.21 -18.44
N ALA A 99 4.98 -0.42 -18.91
CA ALA A 99 3.80 -0.72 -18.10
C ALA A 99 3.72 -2.20 -17.68
N VAL A 100 4.64 -3.04 -18.17
CA VAL A 100 4.65 -4.49 -17.96
C VAL A 100 5.95 -4.89 -17.27
N GLY A 101 5.88 -5.91 -16.45
CA GLY A 101 7.03 -6.44 -15.70
C GLY A 101 6.97 -6.10 -14.20
N THR A 102 7.79 -6.80 -13.43
CA THR A 102 7.80 -6.76 -11.96
C THR A 102 8.01 -5.34 -11.42
N THR A 103 8.99 -4.61 -11.95
CA THR A 103 9.29 -3.24 -11.50
C THR A 103 8.17 -2.26 -11.87
N ALA A 104 7.54 -2.43 -13.04
CA ALA A 104 6.46 -1.55 -13.49
C ALA A 104 5.21 -1.65 -12.60
N THR A 105 4.99 -2.79 -11.92
CA THR A 105 3.85 -2.99 -11.03
C THR A 105 3.97 -2.25 -9.71
N ILE A 106 5.18 -1.79 -9.33
CA ILE A 106 5.40 -1.01 -8.10
C ILE A 106 4.62 0.30 -8.16
N VAL A 107 4.59 0.98 -9.30
CA VAL A 107 3.91 2.28 -9.44
C VAL A 107 2.40 2.18 -9.13
N PRO A 108 1.62 1.31 -9.79
CA PRO A 108 0.21 1.18 -9.48
C PRO A 108 -0.06 0.63 -8.07
N LEU A 109 0.82 -0.23 -7.53
CA LEU A 109 0.72 -0.69 -6.15
C LEU A 109 0.85 0.47 -5.16
N VAL A 110 1.84 1.36 -5.37
CA VAL A 110 2.03 2.55 -4.53
C VAL A 110 0.84 3.49 -4.66
N VAL A 111 0.37 3.77 -5.88
CA VAL A 111 -0.79 4.67 -6.09
C VAL A 111 -2.06 4.13 -5.43
N ALA A 112 -2.28 2.82 -5.43
CA ALA A 112 -3.42 2.21 -4.76
C ALA A 112 -3.26 2.20 -3.22
N ALA A 113 -2.03 1.99 -2.75
CA ALA A 113 -1.78 1.75 -1.33
C ALA A 113 -1.58 3.04 -0.52
N PHE A 114 -0.98 4.12 -1.07
CA PHE A 114 -0.69 5.31 -0.26
C PHE A 114 -1.94 5.98 0.35
N PRO A 115 -3.13 6.04 -0.31
CA PRO A 115 -4.32 6.60 0.32
C PRO A 115 -4.86 5.71 1.44
N PHE A 116 -4.70 4.40 1.30
CA PHE A 116 -5.03 3.43 2.33
C PHE A 116 -4.09 3.57 3.53
N VAL A 117 -2.78 3.66 3.29
CA VAL A 117 -1.78 3.90 4.34
C VAL A 117 -2.03 5.22 5.06
N ALA A 118 -2.37 6.29 4.33
CA ALA A 118 -2.71 7.58 4.94
C ALA A 118 -3.88 7.46 5.95
N ARG A 119 -4.91 6.65 5.63
CA ARG A 119 -6.01 6.40 6.57
C ARG A 119 -5.59 5.56 7.77
N LEU A 120 -4.72 4.59 7.59
CA LEU A 120 -4.18 3.80 8.70
C LEU A 120 -3.35 4.69 9.65
N VAL A 121 -2.53 5.58 9.11
CA VAL A 121 -1.76 6.57 9.89
C VAL A 121 -2.70 7.53 10.61
N GLU A 122 -3.71 8.05 9.93
CA GLU A 122 -4.74 8.89 10.54
C GLU A 122 -5.40 8.18 11.72
N THR A 123 -5.80 6.92 11.57
CA THR A 123 -6.39 6.13 12.66
C THR A 123 -5.43 6.01 13.84
N SER A 124 -4.16 5.66 13.60
CA SER A 124 -3.15 5.55 14.65
C SER A 124 -2.95 6.85 15.44
N LEU A 125 -2.90 7.99 14.74
CA LEU A 125 -2.69 9.29 15.37
C LEU A 125 -3.91 9.77 16.17
N ARG A 126 -5.12 9.34 15.79
CA ARG A 126 -6.35 9.63 16.54
C ARG A 126 -6.49 8.87 17.85
N GLU A 127 -5.70 7.80 18.04
CA GLU A 127 -5.66 7.05 19.30
C GLU A 127 -4.84 7.76 20.39
N VAL A 128 -4.05 8.77 20.02
CA VAL A 128 -3.26 9.56 20.97
C VAL A 128 -4.20 10.37 21.88
N ASP A 129 -4.02 10.25 23.20
CA ASP A 129 -4.84 10.95 24.17
C ASP A 129 -4.71 12.48 24.03
N GLY A 130 -5.83 13.16 23.85
CA GLY A 130 -5.90 14.62 23.72
C GLY A 130 -5.28 15.35 24.91
N ASN A 131 -5.36 14.78 26.11
CA ASN A 131 -4.78 15.39 27.31
C ASN A 131 -3.25 15.50 27.22
N ILE A 132 -2.58 14.56 26.56
CA ILE A 132 -1.13 14.61 26.34
C ILE A 132 -0.79 15.76 25.38
N ILE A 133 -1.62 15.95 24.35
CA ILE A 133 -1.47 17.04 23.39
C ILE A 133 -1.69 18.40 24.08
N GLU A 134 -2.73 18.54 24.89
CA GLU A 134 -3.02 19.76 25.67
C GLU A 134 -1.91 20.08 26.67
N ALA A 135 -1.36 19.07 27.37
CA ALA A 135 -0.24 19.24 28.26
C ALA A 135 1.00 19.77 27.52
N ALA A 136 1.30 19.22 26.34
CA ALA A 136 2.42 19.68 25.52
C ALA A 136 2.20 21.15 25.04
N GLN A 137 0.97 21.51 24.67
CA GLN A 137 0.61 22.87 24.29
C GLN A 137 0.77 23.85 25.47
N SER A 138 0.32 23.44 26.66
CA SER A 138 0.44 24.24 27.89
C SER A 138 1.89 24.49 28.30
N MET A 139 2.80 23.57 27.95
CA MET A 139 4.25 23.74 28.12
C MET A 139 4.92 24.60 27.04
N GLY A 140 4.14 25.15 26.11
CA GLY A 140 4.65 26.01 25.04
C GLY A 140 5.32 25.26 23.87
N ALA A 141 5.02 23.98 23.69
CA ALA A 141 5.56 23.22 22.55
C ALA A 141 5.00 23.73 21.21
N THR A 142 5.88 23.87 20.22
CA THR A 142 5.47 24.25 18.88
C THR A 142 4.69 23.12 18.18
N PRO A 143 3.83 23.41 17.18
CA PRO A 143 3.09 22.38 16.44
C PRO A 143 3.97 21.23 15.93
N MET A 144 5.13 21.54 15.36
CA MET A 144 6.06 20.54 14.87
C MET A 144 6.67 19.68 15.99
N GLN A 145 6.92 20.27 17.15
CA GLN A 145 7.39 19.52 18.33
C GLN A 145 6.31 18.56 18.84
N ILE A 146 5.05 19.00 18.86
CA ILE A 146 3.92 18.15 19.26
C ILE A 146 3.78 16.97 18.28
N ILE A 147 3.82 17.22 16.97
CA ILE A 147 3.73 16.16 15.97
C ILE A 147 4.88 15.16 16.12
N CYS A 148 6.13 15.64 16.10
CA CYS A 148 7.30 14.76 16.01
C CYS A 148 7.73 14.14 17.34
N LYS A 149 7.46 14.82 18.48
CA LYS A 149 7.93 14.36 19.80
C LYS A 149 6.83 13.80 20.70
N VAL A 150 5.56 14.01 20.33
CA VAL A 150 4.42 13.53 21.12
C VAL A 150 3.57 12.61 20.27
N MET A 151 2.90 13.12 19.24
CA MET A 151 1.91 12.35 18.49
C MET A 151 2.50 11.13 17.77
N ILE A 152 3.56 11.30 17.01
CA ILE A 152 4.18 10.18 16.27
C ILE A 152 4.77 9.14 17.24
N PRO A 153 5.60 9.48 18.24
CA PRO A 153 6.13 8.49 19.18
C PRO A 153 5.05 7.75 19.97
N GLU A 154 4.00 8.44 20.43
CA GLU A 154 2.90 7.83 21.18
C GLU A 154 2.08 6.86 20.32
N SER A 155 1.94 7.15 19.03
CA SER A 155 1.21 6.30 18.08
C SER A 155 2.02 5.12 17.52
N VAL A 156 3.33 4.98 17.83
CA VAL A 156 4.19 3.93 17.28
C VAL A 156 3.62 2.52 17.42
N PRO A 157 3.05 2.08 18.55
CA PRO A 157 2.48 0.74 18.67
C PRO A 157 1.36 0.49 17.66
N SER A 158 0.44 1.43 17.52
CA SER A 158 -0.66 1.37 16.55
C SER A 158 -0.15 1.49 15.10
N LEU A 159 0.84 2.34 14.85
CA LEU A 159 1.47 2.47 13.53
C LEU A 159 2.11 1.15 13.08
N ILE A 160 2.80 0.41 13.97
CA ILE A 160 3.40 -0.89 13.64
C ILE A 160 2.32 -1.89 13.23
N GLN A 161 1.21 -1.96 13.97
CA GLN A 161 0.08 -2.82 13.62
C GLN A 161 -0.50 -2.45 12.25
N ASN A 162 -0.72 -1.18 12.02
CA ASN A 162 -1.29 -0.67 10.77
C ASN A 162 -0.34 -0.83 9.57
N ILE A 163 0.98 -0.73 9.77
CA ILE A 163 1.98 -1.06 8.74
C ILE A 163 1.94 -2.55 8.39
N THR A 164 1.74 -3.42 9.36
CA THR A 164 1.59 -4.87 9.10
C THR A 164 0.33 -5.15 8.27
N ILE A 165 -0.77 -4.47 8.56
CA ILE A 165 -2.01 -4.56 7.76
C ILE A 165 -1.74 -4.04 6.34
N ALA A 166 -1.03 -2.93 6.18
CA ALA A 166 -0.68 -2.40 4.87
C ALA A 166 0.17 -3.39 4.07
N LEU A 167 1.19 -3.98 4.68
CA LEU A 167 2.10 -4.93 4.05
C LEU A 167 1.35 -6.18 3.55
N THR A 168 0.48 -6.76 4.38
CA THR A 168 -0.32 -7.93 3.99
C THR A 168 -1.34 -7.61 2.90
N THR A 169 -1.93 -6.42 2.92
CA THR A 169 -2.84 -5.96 1.87
C THR A 169 -2.12 -5.76 0.54
N ILE A 170 -0.94 -5.12 0.56
CA ILE A 170 -0.11 -4.90 -0.63
C ILE A 170 0.40 -6.24 -1.19
N LEU A 171 0.71 -7.22 -0.32
CA LEU A 171 1.05 -8.58 -0.73
C LEU A 171 -0.11 -9.21 -1.53
N GLY A 172 -1.35 -9.08 -1.05
CA GLY A 172 -2.55 -9.53 -1.78
C GLY A 172 -2.73 -8.83 -3.14
N TYR A 173 -2.48 -7.53 -3.20
CA TYR A 173 -2.53 -6.77 -4.46
C TYR A 173 -1.41 -7.18 -5.42
N SER A 174 -0.21 -7.47 -4.92
CA SER A 174 0.91 -7.92 -5.75
C SER A 174 0.62 -9.26 -6.45
N ALA A 175 -0.15 -10.14 -5.83
CA ALA A 175 -0.59 -11.38 -6.46
C ALA A 175 -1.48 -11.13 -7.69
N MET A 176 -2.35 -10.09 -7.64
CA MET A 176 -3.19 -9.72 -8.77
C MET A 176 -2.41 -9.08 -9.94
N SER A 177 -1.22 -8.54 -9.69
CA SER A 177 -0.37 -7.97 -10.73
C SER A 177 0.07 -8.99 -11.79
N GLY A 178 0.09 -10.28 -11.43
CA GLY A 178 0.36 -11.38 -12.36
C GLY A 178 -0.59 -11.41 -13.57
N ILE A 179 -1.86 -10.98 -13.40
CA ILE A 179 -2.87 -10.93 -14.48
C ILE A 179 -2.45 -10.01 -15.63
N ILE A 180 -1.74 -8.94 -15.31
CA ILE A 180 -1.36 -7.89 -16.26
C ILE A 180 0.13 -7.94 -16.67
N GLY A 181 0.77 -9.10 -16.49
CA GLY A 181 2.16 -9.30 -16.89
C GLY A 181 3.18 -8.83 -15.87
N GLY A 182 2.79 -8.65 -14.61
CA GLY A 182 3.71 -8.54 -13.48
C GLY A 182 4.43 -9.87 -13.22
N GLY A 183 5.44 -9.85 -12.36
CA GLY A 183 6.17 -11.05 -11.92
C GLY A 183 5.63 -11.64 -10.61
N GLY A 184 6.45 -12.49 -10.00
CA GLY A 184 6.22 -13.05 -8.68
C GLY A 184 5.31 -14.28 -8.64
N LEU A 185 4.94 -14.67 -7.42
CA LEU A 185 4.11 -15.85 -7.18
C LEU A 185 2.73 -15.75 -7.84
N GLY A 186 2.18 -14.54 -7.93
CA GLY A 186 0.90 -14.30 -8.58
C GLY A 186 0.92 -14.68 -10.06
N LYS A 187 2.02 -14.41 -10.76
CA LYS A 187 2.20 -14.83 -12.14
C LYS A 187 2.26 -16.35 -12.28
N ILE A 188 3.01 -17.01 -11.41
CA ILE A 188 3.07 -18.48 -11.40
C ILE A 188 1.67 -19.07 -11.19
N ALA A 189 0.91 -18.56 -10.23
CA ALA A 189 -0.44 -19.03 -9.95
C ALA A 189 -1.37 -18.87 -11.15
N ILE A 190 -1.23 -17.80 -11.92
CA ILE A 190 -2.04 -17.56 -13.13
C ILE A 190 -1.56 -18.41 -14.30
N ASP A 191 -0.27 -18.43 -14.58
CA ASP A 191 0.29 -19.13 -15.73
C ASP A 191 0.10 -20.65 -15.61
N TYR A 192 0.31 -21.21 -14.42
CA TYR A 192 0.25 -22.65 -14.17
C TYR A 192 -1.07 -23.11 -13.53
N GLY A 193 -1.77 -22.25 -12.81
CA GLY A 193 -3.03 -22.60 -12.15
C GLY A 193 -4.28 -22.23 -12.95
N TYR A 194 -4.27 -21.14 -13.71
CA TYR A 194 -5.45 -20.67 -14.44
C TYR A 194 -5.40 -20.99 -15.94
N TYR A 195 -4.27 -20.75 -16.61
CA TYR A 195 -4.18 -20.92 -18.07
C TYR A 195 -3.86 -22.35 -18.51
N ARG A 196 -3.24 -23.15 -17.64
CA ARG A 196 -2.85 -24.53 -18.00
C ARG A 196 -3.78 -25.61 -17.42
N TYR A 197 -4.75 -25.24 -16.62
CA TYR A 197 -5.82 -26.09 -16.10
C TYR A 197 -7.17 -25.52 -16.57
#